data_ab8185ef969bc1070dbdfadf0018865a
#
_entry.id   ab8185ef969bc1070dbdfadf0018865a
#
_cell.length_a   1.000
_cell.length_b   1.000
_cell.length_c   1.000
_cell.angle_alpha   90.00
_cell.angle_beta   90.00
_cell.angle_gamma   90.00
#
_symmetry.space_group_name_H-M   'P 1'
#
loop_
_entity.id
_entity.type
_entity.pdbx_description
1 polymer ?
#
loop_
_entity_poly.entity_id
_entity_poly.type
_entity_poly.pdbx_seq_one_letter_code
_entity_poly.pdbx_strand_id
1 'polypeptide(L)'
;MTSAHLSIIPEFQEKIDLMELNGYFSITKAEIQNKASGSTIIFKGIKTSSGDQTANLKSLQGVTTWILDEAEELTDETVFDKINLSIRQKGKQNRVILILNPATKEHWIYKRFFEQEGVQEGFNGIKGNVTYIHTTYQDNIENLDQSFIDEVERIKKINPKKYMHTVLGGWLDRAEGVIFNNWIIDNFKEVSSPVYGQDFGFSLDPTTLVKCSIDKSKKEIYAKELLYKPKLNTSSIFNENIAYCGNKSLIIADSAEPRLISELKDRGLNIKGIEKPKII
;
A
#
# COMPACT_ATOMS: atom_id res chain seq x y z
N MET A 1 9.06 -16.34 2.00
CA MET A 1 10.41 -16.91 2.21
C MET A 1 11.03 -17.49 0.95
N THR A 2 10.26 -17.66 -0.09
CA THR A 2 10.73 -18.27 -1.34
C THR A 2 11.56 -17.36 -2.25
N SER A 3 11.45 -16.04 -2.10
CA SER A 3 12.16 -15.08 -2.99
C SER A 3 13.62 -14.80 -2.60
N ALA A 4 13.93 -14.64 -1.34
CA ALA A 4 15.29 -14.26 -0.92
C ALA A 4 16.40 -15.23 -1.38
N HIS A 5 16.12 -16.54 -1.45
CA HIS A 5 17.10 -17.51 -1.93
C HIS A 5 17.23 -17.55 -3.45
N LEU A 6 16.29 -16.95 -4.18
CA LEU A 6 16.33 -16.84 -5.64
C LEU A 6 16.93 -15.53 -6.13
N SER A 7 16.92 -14.48 -5.30
CA SER A 7 17.38 -13.14 -5.67
C SER A 7 18.53 -12.65 -4.76
N ILE A 8 18.24 -12.39 -3.50
CA ILE A 8 19.16 -11.68 -2.60
C ILE A 8 20.38 -12.54 -2.23
N ILE A 9 20.18 -13.82 -1.89
CA ILE A 9 21.28 -14.69 -1.48
C ILE A 9 22.29 -14.94 -2.63
N PRO A 10 21.87 -15.21 -3.87
CA PRO A 10 22.79 -15.29 -5.00
C PRO A 10 23.64 -14.03 -5.21
N GLU A 11 23.06 -12.84 -5.07
CA GLU A 11 23.78 -11.57 -5.15
C GLU A 11 24.88 -11.47 -4.07
N PHE A 12 24.57 -11.84 -2.83
CA PHE A 12 25.57 -11.89 -1.76
C PHE A 12 26.68 -12.89 -2.08
N GLN A 13 26.32 -14.08 -2.59
CA GLN A 13 27.29 -15.10 -2.97
C GLN A 13 28.24 -14.57 -4.07
N GLU A 14 27.70 -13.96 -5.13
CA GLU A 14 28.49 -13.37 -6.21
C GLU A 14 29.49 -12.33 -5.68
N LYS A 15 29.05 -11.44 -4.77
CA LYS A 15 29.92 -10.41 -4.19
C LYS A 15 31.01 -11.02 -3.29
N ILE A 16 30.67 -12.06 -2.52
CA ILE A 16 31.63 -12.79 -1.66
C ILE A 16 32.66 -13.51 -2.54
N ASP A 17 32.23 -14.13 -3.65
CA ASP A 17 33.10 -14.79 -4.62
C ASP A 17 34.04 -13.77 -5.29
N LEU A 18 33.48 -12.64 -5.75
CA LEU A 18 34.24 -11.56 -6.38
C LEU A 18 35.32 -10.98 -5.46
N MET A 19 35.06 -10.93 -4.16
CA MET A 19 35.97 -10.44 -3.15
C MET A 19 36.96 -11.52 -2.63
N GLU A 20 36.85 -12.75 -3.10
CA GLU A 20 37.62 -13.93 -2.64
C GLU A 20 37.47 -14.23 -1.15
N LEU A 21 36.26 -13.95 -0.59
CA LEU A 21 35.99 -14.05 0.85
C LEU A 21 35.24 -15.34 1.25
N ASN A 22 35.15 -16.33 0.40
CA ASN A 22 34.40 -17.57 0.63
C ASN A 22 34.77 -18.28 1.95
N GLY A 23 36.04 -18.24 2.33
CA GLY A 23 36.53 -18.84 3.57
C GLY A 23 35.94 -18.21 4.83
N TYR A 24 35.52 -16.95 4.76
CA TYR A 24 35.01 -16.17 5.90
C TYR A 24 33.52 -16.23 6.08
N PHE A 25 32.76 -16.73 5.11
CA PHE A 25 31.30 -16.76 5.17
C PHE A 25 30.76 -18.19 5.13
N SER A 26 29.65 -18.39 5.80
CA SER A 26 28.78 -19.58 5.69
C SER A 26 27.43 -19.11 5.18
N ILE A 27 26.99 -19.68 4.06
CA ILE A 27 25.75 -19.29 3.37
C ILE A 27 24.81 -20.49 3.34
N THR A 28 23.59 -20.28 3.82
CA THR A 28 22.49 -21.24 3.79
C THR A 28 21.28 -20.62 3.06
N LYS A 29 20.21 -21.37 2.87
CA LYS A 29 18.96 -20.85 2.28
C LYS A 29 18.24 -19.83 3.16
N ALA A 30 18.62 -19.66 4.41
CA ALA A 30 17.92 -18.83 5.39
C ALA A 30 18.78 -17.74 6.01
N GLU A 31 20.10 -17.89 5.96
CA GLU A 31 21.04 -16.97 6.65
C GLU A 31 22.42 -16.97 5.99
N ILE A 32 23.11 -15.85 6.21
CA ILE A 32 24.53 -15.65 5.88
C ILE A 32 25.25 -15.31 7.17
N GLN A 33 26.28 -16.05 7.54
CA GLN A 33 27.06 -15.81 8.73
C GLN A 33 28.52 -15.50 8.38
N ASN A 34 29.06 -14.45 8.98
CA ASN A 34 30.50 -14.19 8.95
C ASN A 34 31.17 -14.97 10.08
N LYS A 35 32.07 -15.92 9.72
CA LYS A 35 32.74 -16.81 10.65
C LYS A 35 33.73 -16.10 11.59
N ALA A 36 34.31 -14.97 11.14
CA ALA A 36 35.28 -14.22 11.94
C ALA A 36 34.63 -13.34 13.00
N SER A 37 33.53 -12.64 12.67
CA SER A 37 32.83 -11.73 13.57
C SER A 37 31.65 -12.37 14.28
N GLY A 38 31.15 -13.50 13.81
CA GLY A 38 29.90 -14.12 14.26
C GLY A 38 28.64 -13.36 13.82
N SER A 39 28.78 -12.30 13.05
CA SER A 39 27.62 -11.52 12.56
C SER A 39 26.78 -12.37 11.59
N THR A 40 25.47 -12.27 11.72
CA THR A 40 24.53 -13.06 10.91
C THR A 40 23.50 -12.15 10.25
N ILE A 41 23.23 -12.40 8.98
CA ILE A 41 22.11 -11.85 8.24
C ILE A 41 21.05 -12.94 8.12
N ILE A 42 19.84 -12.69 8.58
CA ILE A 42 18.70 -13.59 8.48
C ILE A 42 17.62 -13.01 7.59
N PHE A 43 17.00 -13.86 6.78
CA PHE A 43 15.97 -13.44 5.83
C PHE A 43 14.58 -13.85 6.34
N LYS A 44 13.66 -12.90 6.44
CA LYS A 44 12.30 -13.11 6.91
C LYS A 44 11.31 -12.36 6.02
N GLY A 45 10.25 -13.03 5.58
CA GLY A 45 9.14 -12.37 4.91
C GLY A 45 8.20 -11.70 5.91
N ILE A 46 7.69 -10.53 5.53
CA ILE A 46 6.60 -9.85 6.23
C ILE A 46 5.33 -10.14 5.43
N LYS A 47 4.34 -10.83 6.06
CA LYS A 47 3.00 -10.91 5.47
C LYS A 47 2.20 -9.69 5.90
N THR A 48 1.69 -8.98 4.93
CA THR A 48 0.88 -7.77 5.13
C THR A 48 -0.55 -8.07 5.60
N SER A 49 -1.01 -9.33 5.53
CA SER A 49 -2.42 -9.69 5.68
C SER A 49 -2.82 -10.56 6.89
N SER A 50 -1.90 -10.93 7.80
CA SER A 50 -2.28 -11.64 9.03
C SER A 50 -1.33 -11.40 10.20
N GLY A 51 -1.91 -11.11 11.38
CA GLY A 51 -1.20 -10.66 12.58
C GLY A 51 -0.19 -11.63 13.20
N ASP A 52 -0.15 -12.91 12.78
CA ASP A 52 0.68 -13.92 13.43
C ASP A 52 2.17 -13.89 13.06
N GLN A 53 2.54 -13.31 11.91
CA GLN A 53 3.95 -13.27 11.50
C GLN A 53 4.75 -12.08 12.08
N THR A 54 4.10 -11.00 12.47
CA THR A 54 4.74 -9.91 13.21
C THR A 54 5.22 -10.37 14.59
N ALA A 55 4.59 -11.36 15.19
CA ALA A 55 5.01 -11.94 16.47
C ALA A 55 6.37 -12.62 16.37
N ASN A 56 6.65 -13.32 15.25
CA ASN A 56 7.93 -14.00 15.03
C ASN A 56 9.11 -13.03 14.79
N LEU A 57 8.84 -11.81 14.29
CA LEU A 57 9.87 -10.78 14.11
C LEU A 57 10.24 -10.11 15.44
N LYS A 58 9.28 -9.97 16.36
CA LYS A 58 9.52 -9.42 17.70
C LYS A 58 10.38 -10.31 18.59
N SER A 59 10.46 -11.60 18.32
CA SER A 59 11.24 -12.57 19.11
C SER A 59 12.72 -12.63 18.75
N LEU A 60 13.18 -11.88 17.75
CA LEU A 60 14.58 -11.85 17.35
C LEU A 60 15.40 -11.02 18.34
N GLN A 61 16.19 -11.71 19.19
CA GLN A 61 17.11 -11.06 20.10
C GLN A 61 18.40 -10.65 19.38
N GLY A 62 18.97 -9.51 19.79
CA GLY A 62 20.28 -9.05 19.33
C GLY A 62 20.29 -8.45 17.93
N VAL A 63 19.14 -8.25 17.30
CA VAL A 63 19.07 -7.56 16.00
C VAL A 63 19.42 -6.09 16.17
N THR A 64 20.41 -5.65 15.41
CA THR A 64 20.89 -4.26 15.40
C THR A 64 20.52 -3.50 14.13
N THR A 65 20.26 -4.23 13.03
CA THR A 65 19.93 -3.64 11.75
C THR A 65 18.74 -4.38 11.15
N TRP A 66 17.73 -3.62 10.75
CA TRP A 66 16.60 -4.13 9.99
C TRP A 66 16.62 -3.47 8.61
N ILE A 67 16.65 -4.28 7.57
CA ILE A 67 16.54 -3.85 6.18
C ILE A 67 15.19 -4.31 5.66
N LEU A 68 14.38 -3.40 5.20
CA LEU A 68 13.10 -3.65 4.55
C LEU A 68 13.26 -3.32 3.07
N ASP A 69 13.35 -4.35 2.26
CA ASP A 69 13.36 -4.27 0.80
C ASP A 69 11.92 -4.21 0.30
N GLU A 70 11.68 -3.50 -0.81
CA GLU A 70 10.33 -3.23 -1.34
C GLU A 70 9.42 -2.63 -0.25
N ALA A 71 9.93 -1.62 0.46
CA ALA A 71 9.25 -1.06 1.63
C ALA A 71 7.90 -0.38 1.29
N GLU A 72 7.65 -0.06 0.03
CA GLU A 72 6.37 0.43 -0.49
C GLU A 72 5.24 -0.62 -0.39
N GLU A 73 5.57 -1.90 -0.33
CA GLU A 73 4.59 -2.97 -0.16
C GLU A 73 4.04 -3.04 1.28
N LEU A 74 4.74 -2.42 2.23
CA LEU A 74 4.27 -2.32 3.61
C LEU A 74 3.34 -1.12 3.77
N THR A 75 2.05 -1.32 3.55
CA THR A 75 1.05 -0.25 3.61
C THR A 75 0.61 0.13 5.03
N ASP A 76 0.82 -0.73 6.03
CA ASP A 76 0.43 -0.49 7.43
C ASP A 76 1.61 0.02 8.26
N GLU A 77 1.60 1.32 8.58
CA GLU A 77 2.60 1.97 9.42
C GLU A 77 2.68 1.33 10.82
N THR A 78 1.59 0.79 11.33
CA THR A 78 1.60 0.18 12.68
C THR A 78 2.45 -1.09 12.72
N VAL A 79 2.56 -1.80 11.61
CA VAL A 79 3.47 -2.95 11.47
C VAL A 79 4.92 -2.49 11.48
N PHE A 80 5.23 -1.42 10.75
CA PHE A 80 6.55 -0.79 10.78
C PHE A 80 6.95 -0.40 12.19
N ASP A 81 6.10 0.33 12.91
CA ASP A 81 6.38 0.80 14.28
C ASP A 81 6.66 -0.35 15.25
N LYS A 82 5.86 -1.43 15.15
CA LYS A 82 6.05 -2.62 15.99
C LYS A 82 7.42 -3.27 15.78
N ILE A 83 7.91 -3.34 14.55
CA ILE A 83 9.22 -3.91 14.23
C ILE A 83 10.33 -2.94 14.61
N ASN A 84 10.20 -1.67 14.25
CA ASN A 84 11.17 -0.61 14.56
C ASN A 84 11.46 -0.52 16.06
N LEU A 85 10.42 -0.55 16.90
CA LEU A 85 10.57 -0.58 18.36
C LEU A 85 11.25 -1.86 18.89
N SER A 86 11.37 -2.90 18.08
CA SER A 86 12.07 -4.14 18.45
C SER A 86 13.58 -4.07 18.16
N ILE A 87 14.04 -3.12 17.35
CA ILE A 87 15.46 -2.90 17.03
C ILE A 87 16.08 -2.01 18.09
N ARG A 88 16.52 -2.61 19.20
CA ARG A 88 16.90 -1.88 20.42
C ARG A 88 18.07 -2.51 21.21
N GLN A 89 19.08 -3.02 20.52
CA GLN A 89 20.22 -3.65 21.19
C GLN A 89 21.04 -2.59 21.95
N LYS A 90 21.22 -2.79 23.26
CA LYS A 90 22.01 -1.88 24.12
C LYS A 90 23.49 -1.90 23.75
N GLY A 91 24.11 -0.74 23.67
CA GLY A 91 25.56 -0.60 23.39
C GLY A 91 25.94 -0.85 21.93
N LYS A 92 24.98 -0.90 21.03
CA LYS A 92 25.19 -1.00 19.59
C LYS A 92 24.47 0.12 18.87
N GLN A 93 24.93 0.46 17.67
CA GLN A 93 24.19 1.34 16.78
C GLN A 93 23.04 0.55 16.14
N ASN A 94 21.81 0.93 16.48
CA ASN A 94 20.62 0.35 15.86
C ASN A 94 20.26 1.11 14.59
N ARG A 95 19.90 0.40 13.53
CA ARG A 95 19.57 0.99 12.22
C ARG A 95 18.33 0.36 11.63
N VAL A 96 17.55 1.17 10.94
CA VAL A 96 16.47 0.72 10.02
C VAL A 96 16.77 1.30 8.66
N ILE A 97 16.74 0.46 7.65
CA ILE A 97 16.99 0.81 6.24
C ILE A 97 15.75 0.44 5.45
N LEU A 98 15.16 1.42 4.80
CA LEU A 98 14.02 1.22 3.89
C LEU A 98 14.54 1.39 2.46
N ILE A 99 14.34 0.37 1.64
CA ILE A 99 14.65 0.38 0.20
C ILE A 99 13.30 0.30 -0.52
N LEU A 100 13.00 1.27 -1.37
CA LEU A 100 11.70 1.37 -1.99
C LEU A 100 11.76 2.05 -3.36
N ASN A 101 10.80 1.68 -4.20
CA ASN A 101 10.39 2.49 -5.33
C ASN A 101 9.21 3.38 -4.84
N PRO A 102 9.29 4.71 -4.97
CA PRO A 102 8.23 5.59 -4.49
C PRO A 102 6.86 5.20 -5.03
N ALA A 103 5.86 5.15 -4.16
CA ALA A 103 4.46 4.90 -4.51
C ALA A 103 3.69 6.22 -4.65
N THR A 104 2.59 6.38 -3.92
CA THR A 104 1.83 7.63 -3.86
C THR A 104 2.18 8.45 -2.61
N LYS A 105 1.97 9.74 -2.65
CA LYS A 105 2.13 10.65 -1.50
C LYS A 105 1.18 10.34 -0.34
N GLU A 106 0.16 9.51 -0.57
CA GLU A 106 -0.72 9.02 0.48
C GLU A 106 -0.07 7.94 1.34
N HIS A 107 1.00 7.30 0.85
CA HIS A 107 1.72 6.26 1.58
C HIS A 107 2.37 6.81 2.85
N TRP A 108 2.34 6.05 3.96
CA TRP A 108 2.85 6.46 5.25
C TRP A 108 4.34 6.84 5.24
N ILE A 109 5.17 6.19 4.38
CA ILE A 109 6.60 6.52 4.23
C ILE A 109 6.75 7.96 3.74
N TYR A 110 5.97 8.37 2.72
CA TYR A 110 6.02 9.75 2.25
C TYR A 110 5.59 10.73 3.33
N LYS A 111 4.45 10.48 3.98
CA LYS A 111 3.93 11.35 5.04
C LYS A 111 4.90 11.52 6.18
N ARG A 112 5.49 10.42 6.67
CA ARG A 112 6.38 10.41 7.82
C ARG A 112 7.76 10.98 7.52
N PHE A 113 8.38 10.56 6.42
CA PHE A 113 9.79 10.86 6.16
C PHE A 113 10.00 12.04 5.19
N PHE A 114 9.00 12.42 4.42
CA PHE A 114 9.11 13.54 3.48
C PHE A 114 8.22 14.71 3.88
N GLU A 115 6.91 14.52 3.96
CA GLU A 115 5.95 15.59 4.23
C GLU A 115 6.13 16.21 5.63
N GLN A 116 6.11 15.39 6.69
CA GLN A 116 6.27 15.86 8.07
C GLN A 116 7.65 16.46 8.33
N GLU A 117 8.67 15.91 7.69
CA GLU A 117 10.05 16.39 7.80
C GLU A 117 10.35 17.55 6.85
N GLY A 118 9.45 17.91 5.94
CA GLY A 118 9.66 18.93 4.92
C GLY A 118 10.85 18.63 4.00
N VAL A 119 11.03 17.35 3.65
CA VAL A 119 12.07 16.88 2.73
C VAL A 119 11.49 16.81 1.33
N GLN A 120 12.21 17.37 0.36
CA GLN A 120 11.81 17.35 -1.05
C GLN A 120 12.14 15.99 -1.70
N GLU A 121 11.40 15.63 -2.74
CA GLU A 121 11.70 14.48 -3.59
C GLU A 121 13.09 14.63 -4.22
N GLY A 122 13.82 13.51 -4.35
CA GLY A 122 15.17 13.51 -4.90
C GLY A 122 16.25 14.05 -3.97
N PHE A 123 15.93 14.37 -2.72
CA PHE A 123 16.91 14.84 -1.74
C PHE A 123 17.93 13.75 -1.38
N ASN A 124 19.22 14.10 -1.46
CA ASN A 124 20.34 13.29 -0.99
C ASN A 124 21.02 14.01 0.17
N GLY A 125 21.04 13.40 1.35
CA GLY A 125 21.64 14.04 2.53
C GLY A 125 21.10 13.52 3.84
N ILE A 126 21.44 14.22 4.93
CA ILE A 126 21.04 13.86 6.29
C ILE A 126 20.11 14.96 6.82
N LYS A 127 18.97 14.53 7.39
CA LYS A 127 18.09 15.40 8.15
C LYS A 127 17.69 14.73 9.46
N GLY A 128 18.02 15.37 10.59
CA GLY A 128 17.83 14.77 11.90
C GLY A 128 18.64 13.47 12.05
N ASN A 129 17.95 12.38 12.28
CA ASN A 129 18.56 11.04 12.40
C ASN A 129 18.31 10.16 11.16
N VAL A 130 17.82 10.75 10.06
CA VAL A 130 17.51 10.05 8.81
C VAL A 130 18.51 10.44 7.74
N THR A 131 19.07 9.44 7.05
CA THR A 131 19.85 9.61 5.83
C THR A 131 18.96 9.25 4.64
N TYR A 132 18.88 10.18 3.69
CA TYR A 132 18.15 10.02 2.44
C TYR A 132 19.13 9.75 1.32
N ILE A 133 18.89 8.71 0.57
CA ILE A 133 19.69 8.32 -0.60
C ILE A 133 18.71 8.10 -1.75
N HIS A 134 18.78 8.97 -2.75
CA HIS A 134 17.99 8.86 -3.96
C HIS A 134 18.90 8.51 -5.12
N THR A 135 18.62 7.42 -5.80
CA THR A 135 19.38 6.95 -6.97
C THR A 135 18.44 6.68 -8.13
N THR A 136 18.95 6.81 -9.34
CA THR A 136 18.25 6.55 -10.58
C THR A 136 19.12 5.69 -11.51
N TYR A 137 18.59 5.29 -12.66
CA TYR A 137 19.38 4.59 -13.68
C TYR A 137 20.62 5.39 -14.13
N GLN A 138 20.59 6.72 -13.99
CA GLN A 138 21.71 7.58 -14.39
C GLN A 138 22.95 7.37 -13.51
N ASP A 139 22.76 6.96 -12.26
CA ASP A 139 23.86 6.67 -11.33
C ASP A 139 24.57 5.35 -11.65
N ASN A 140 24.00 4.54 -12.55
CA ASN A 140 24.54 3.23 -12.94
C ASN A 140 24.57 3.02 -14.46
N ILE A 141 24.54 4.10 -15.23
CA ILE A 141 24.36 4.07 -16.68
C ILE A 141 25.42 3.23 -17.42
N GLU A 142 26.64 3.21 -16.89
CA GLU A 142 27.77 2.47 -17.48
C GLU A 142 27.59 0.94 -17.45
N ASN A 143 26.72 0.44 -16.55
CA ASN A 143 26.43 -0.99 -16.39
C ASN A 143 25.09 -1.39 -17.02
N LEU A 144 24.41 -0.49 -17.71
CA LEU A 144 23.09 -0.75 -18.30
C LEU A 144 23.22 -1.11 -19.79
N ASP A 145 22.41 -2.08 -20.20
CA ASP A 145 22.30 -2.45 -21.61
C ASP A 145 21.67 -1.34 -22.45
N GLN A 146 22.12 -1.21 -23.71
CA GLN A 146 21.62 -0.17 -24.60
C GLN A 146 20.10 -0.30 -24.86
N SER A 147 19.57 -1.50 -24.93
CA SER A 147 18.13 -1.72 -25.13
C SER A 147 17.29 -1.18 -23.98
N PHE A 148 17.81 -1.27 -22.75
CA PHE A 148 17.16 -0.64 -21.59
C PHE A 148 17.17 0.89 -21.71
N ILE A 149 18.29 1.48 -22.10
CA ILE A 149 18.41 2.93 -22.28
C ILE A 149 17.45 3.43 -23.37
N ASP A 150 17.34 2.73 -24.48
CA ASP A 150 16.43 3.05 -25.57
C ASP A 150 14.97 3.01 -25.11
N GLU A 151 14.59 2.02 -24.29
CA GLU A 151 13.25 1.93 -23.72
C GLU A 151 12.96 3.07 -22.74
N VAL A 152 13.93 3.46 -21.91
CA VAL A 152 13.83 4.61 -21.01
C VAL A 152 13.57 5.91 -21.79
N GLU A 153 14.31 6.13 -22.87
CA GLU A 153 14.13 7.31 -23.73
C GLU A 153 12.78 7.26 -24.47
N ARG A 154 12.29 6.08 -24.84
CA ARG A 154 10.94 5.90 -25.40
C ARG A 154 9.88 6.29 -24.37
N ILE A 155 9.97 5.80 -23.12
CA ILE A 155 9.04 6.13 -22.05
C ILE A 155 9.04 7.65 -21.79
N LYS A 156 10.22 8.27 -21.74
CA LYS A 156 10.38 9.72 -21.54
C LYS A 156 9.61 10.54 -22.58
N LYS A 157 9.66 10.12 -23.85
CA LYS A 157 8.96 10.80 -24.96
C LYS A 157 7.45 10.59 -24.93
N ILE A 158 7.00 9.37 -24.65
CA ILE A 158 5.57 8.99 -24.77
C ILE A 158 4.80 9.34 -23.51
N ASN A 159 5.37 9.11 -22.33
CA ASN A 159 4.71 9.33 -21.05
C ASN A 159 5.69 9.95 -20.03
N PRO A 160 5.88 11.29 -20.06
CA PRO A 160 6.78 11.97 -19.13
C PRO A 160 6.43 11.75 -17.65
N LYS A 161 5.15 11.61 -17.30
CA LYS A 161 4.73 11.33 -15.92
C LYS A 161 5.20 9.96 -15.46
N LYS A 162 5.03 8.93 -16.30
CA LYS A 162 5.54 7.59 -16.02
C LYS A 162 7.07 7.61 -15.89
N TYR A 163 7.75 8.33 -16.77
CA TYR A 163 9.22 8.50 -16.69
C TYR A 163 9.64 9.09 -15.35
N MET A 164 9.02 10.20 -14.91
CA MET A 164 9.34 10.83 -13.63
C MET A 164 9.12 9.89 -12.44
N HIS A 165 8.05 9.11 -12.45
CA HIS A 165 7.74 8.17 -11.39
C HIS A 165 8.59 6.90 -11.45
N THR A 166 8.44 6.11 -12.52
CA THR A 166 8.98 4.74 -12.59
C THR A 166 10.51 4.72 -12.81
N VAL A 167 11.04 5.72 -13.53
CA VAL A 167 12.46 5.74 -13.93
C VAL A 167 13.29 6.67 -13.06
N LEU A 168 12.75 7.81 -12.68
CA LEU A 168 13.44 8.78 -11.83
C LEU A 168 13.04 8.70 -10.34
N GLY A 169 12.18 7.75 -9.96
CA GLY A 169 11.81 7.53 -8.55
C GLY A 169 11.05 8.70 -7.92
N GLY A 170 10.22 9.40 -8.68
CA GLY A 170 9.33 10.44 -8.16
C GLY A 170 8.08 9.86 -7.49
N TRP A 171 7.57 10.51 -6.45
CA TRP A 171 6.30 10.16 -5.82
C TRP A 171 5.12 10.57 -6.68
N LEU A 172 4.08 9.74 -6.75
CA LEU A 172 2.83 10.08 -7.42
C LEU A 172 1.91 10.88 -6.49
N ASP A 173 1.31 11.93 -6.98
CA ASP A 173 0.29 12.67 -6.23
C ASP A 173 -0.93 11.79 -5.95
N ARG A 174 -1.27 10.89 -6.88
CA ARG A 174 -2.36 9.91 -6.78
C ARG A 174 -2.03 8.64 -7.56
N ALA A 175 -2.65 7.51 -7.16
CA ALA A 175 -2.48 6.24 -7.88
C ALA A 175 -2.86 6.37 -9.37
N GLU A 176 -2.09 5.74 -10.25
CA GLU A 176 -2.46 5.64 -11.67
C GLU A 176 -3.75 4.83 -11.82
N GLY A 177 -4.61 5.23 -12.74
CA GLY A 177 -5.89 4.54 -13.01
C GLY A 177 -7.06 4.99 -12.12
N VAL A 178 -6.89 6.01 -11.29
CA VAL A 178 -8.00 6.61 -10.54
C VAL A 178 -8.98 7.25 -11.52
N ILE A 179 -10.21 6.73 -11.56
CA ILE A 179 -11.28 7.24 -12.45
C ILE A 179 -11.66 8.68 -12.07
N PHE A 180 -11.75 8.95 -10.78
CA PHE A 180 -12.05 10.28 -10.25
C PHE A 180 -10.81 10.87 -9.60
N ASN A 181 -10.11 11.75 -10.31
CA ASN A 181 -8.86 12.37 -9.85
C ASN A 181 -9.05 13.79 -9.28
N ASN A 182 -10.27 14.34 -9.36
CA ASN A 182 -10.61 15.72 -8.98
C ASN A 182 -11.56 15.81 -7.79
N TRP A 183 -11.61 14.75 -6.94
CA TRP A 183 -12.40 14.80 -5.73
C TRP A 183 -11.74 15.67 -4.65
N ILE A 184 -12.56 16.27 -3.82
CA ILE A 184 -12.17 17.06 -2.65
C ILE A 184 -12.97 16.61 -1.43
N ILE A 185 -12.43 16.80 -0.24
CA ILE A 185 -13.16 16.59 1.02
C ILE A 185 -13.78 17.93 1.42
N ASP A 186 -15.11 17.98 1.46
CA ASP A 186 -15.91 19.16 1.83
C ASP A 186 -17.19 18.73 2.52
N ASN A 187 -17.99 19.68 2.97
CA ASN A 187 -19.32 19.43 3.51
C ASN A 187 -20.26 18.87 2.44
N PHE A 188 -21.04 17.84 2.82
CA PHE A 188 -22.04 17.26 1.92
C PHE A 188 -23.08 18.28 1.51
N LYS A 189 -23.35 18.40 0.20
CA LYS A 189 -24.37 19.27 -0.36
C LYS A 189 -25.50 18.44 -0.99
N GLU A 190 -26.72 18.65 -0.54
CA GLU A 190 -27.89 18.01 -1.13
C GLU A 190 -28.50 18.92 -2.21
N VAL A 191 -28.06 18.72 -3.45
CA VAL A 191 -28.46 19.54 -4.62
C VAL A 191 -29.55 18.87 -5.46
N SER A 192 -29.86 17.61 -5.18
CA SER A 192 -30.91 16.82 -5.82
C SER A 192 -31.48 15.82 -4.83
N SER A 193 -32.60 15.17 -5.16
CA SER A 193 -33.10 14.03 -4.37
C SER A 193 -32.01 12.99 -4.24
N PRO A 194 -31.66 12.56 -3.01
CA PRO A 194 -30.54 11.67 -2.80
C PRO A 194 -30.82 10.25 -3.29
N VAL A 195 -29.78 9.60 -3.76
CA VAL A 195 -29.74 8.17 -4.07
C VAL A 195 -28.70 7.54 -3.16
N TYR A 196 -28.93 6.31 -2.77
CA TYR A 196 -28.04 5.61 -1.85
C TYR A 196 -27.37 4.44 -2.56
N GLY A 197 -26.05 4.33 -2.40
CA GLY A 197 -25.27 3.21 -2.88
C GLY A 197 -24.95 2.26 -1.74
N GLN A 198 -25.11 0.96 -1.93
CA GLN A 198 -24.80 -0.05 -0.93
C GLN A 198 -23.90 -1.14 -1.49
N ASP A 199 -22.86 -1.48 -0.73
CA ASP A 199 -22.05 -2.66 -0.95
C ASP A 199 -22.17 -3.58 0.28
N PHE A 200 -22.22 -4.89 0.04
CA PHE A 200 -22.40 -5.88 1.08
C PHE A 200 -21.09 -6.60 1.36
N GLY A 201 -20.59 -6.44 2.58
CA GLY A 201 -19.52 -7.26 3.12
C GLY A 201 -20.01 -8.09 4.31
N PHE A 202 -19.29 -9.15 4.65
CA PHE A 202 -19.68 -9.98 5.79
C PHE A 202 -18.57 -10.11 6.84
N SER A 203 -17.46 -10.75 6.53
CA SER A 203 -16.47 -11.14 7.55
C SER A 203 -15.49 -10.01 7.88
N LEU A 204 -14.54 -9.78 7.01
CA LEU A 204 -13.53 -8.71 7.12
C LEU A 204 -13.94 -7.49 6.29
N ASP A 205 -14.65 -7.73 5.19
CA ASP A 205 -15.18 -6.66 4.36
C ASP A 205 -16.40 -6.02 5.03
N PRO A 206 -16.43 -4.69 5.16
CA PRO A 206 -17.55 -4.00 5.75
C PRO A 206 -18.75 -3.92 4.80
N THR A 207 -19.96 -3.96 5.36
CA THR A 207 -21.14 -3.47 4.66
C THR A 207 -21.10 -1.95 4.68
N THR A 208 -21.30 -1.32 3.52
CA THR A 208 -21.25 0.14 3.38
C THR A 208 -22.57 0.71 2.89
N LEU A 209 -22.87 1.95 3.27
CA LEU A 209 -23.99 2.73 2.72
C LEU A 209 -23.51 4.17 2.50
N VAL A 210 -23.66 4.65 1.27
CA VAL A 210 -23.23 5.99 0.86
C VAL A 210 -24.43 6.77 0.34
N LYS A 211 -24.63 7.98 0.85
CA LYS A 211 -25.61 8.94 0.32
C LYS A 211 -24.98 9.74 -0.81
N CYS A 212 -25.65 9.80 -1.96
CA CYS A 212 -25.19 10.55 -3.13
C CYS A 212 -26.24 11.61 -3.55
N SER A 213 -25.75 12.80 -3.92
CA SER A 213 -26.54 13.84 -4.56
C SER A 213 -25.80 14.34 -5.80
N ILE A 214 -26.50 14.54 -6.92
CA ILE A 214 -25.89 14.76 -8.23
C ILE A 214 -26.32 16.10 -8.81
N ASP A 215 -25.37 16.99 -9.06
CA ASP A 215 -25.58 18.19 -9.86
C ASP A 215 -25.20 17.93 -11.32
N LYS A 216 -26.23 17.65 -12.14
CA LYS A 216 -26.02 17.35 -13.57
C LYS A 216 -25.52 18.56 -14.36
N SER A 217 -25.84 19.78 -13.93
CA SER A 217 -25.46 21.00 -14.62
C SER A 217 -23.96 21.30 -14.47
N LYS A 218 -23.45 21.05 -13.26
CA LYS A 218 -22.03 21.23 -12.93
C LYS A 218 -21.19 19.98 -13.14
N LYS A 219 -21.83 18.82 -13.41
CA LYS A 219 -21.19 17.49 -13.47
C LYS A 219 -20.46 17.14 -12.15
N GLU A 220 -21.09 17.45 -11.02
CA GLU A 220 -20.58 17.21 -9.69
C GLU A 220 -21.39 16.11 -8.99
N ILE A 221 -20.72 15.25 -8.23
CA ILE A 221 -21.32 14.22 -7.38
C ILE A 221 -20.86 14.52 -5.95
N TYR A 222 -21.82 14.69 -5.06
CA TYR A 222 -21.60 14.80 -3.61
C TYR A 222 -21.88 13.45 -2.99
N ALA A 223 -20.90 12.91 -2.26
CA ALA A 223 -21.01 11.62 -1.59
C ALA A 223 -20.75 11.78 -0.10
N LYS A 224 -21.52 11.08 0.72
CA LYS A 224 -21.36 11.03 2.17
C LYS A 224 -21.48 9.59 2.65
N GLU A 225 -20.44 9.10 3.31
CA GLU A 225 -20.50 7.82 4.02
C GLU A 225 -21.50 7.90 5.18
N LEU A 226 -22.40 6.91 5.26
CA LEU A 226 -23.38 6.77 6.33
C LEU A 226 -23.12 5.53 7.17
N LEU A 227 -22.66 4.44 6.55
CA LEU A 227 -22.40 3.16 7.19
C LEU A 227 -21.10 2.56 6.64
N TYR A 228 -20.26 2.07 7.55
CA TYR A 228 -19.06 1.30 7.25
C TYR A 228 -18.82 0.33 8.42
N LYS A 229 -19.45 -0.85 8.36
CA LYS A 229 -19.39 -1.82 9.46
C LYS A 229 -19.25 -3.26 8.95
N PRO A 230 -18.30 -4.06 9.43
CA PRO A 230 -18.24 -5.49 9.16
C PRO A 230 -19.25 -6.28 10.01
N LYS A 231 -19.46 -7.53 9.65
CA LYS A 231 -20.22 -8.54 10.43
C LYS A 231 -21.69 -8.19 10.69
N LEU A 232 -22.33 -7.45 9.80
CA LEU A 232 -23.75 -7.17 9.88
C LEU A 232 -24.58 -8.35 9.33
N ASN A 233 -25.60 -8.77 10.06
CA ASN A 233 -26.62 -9.68 9.54
C ASN A 233 -27.72 -8.89 8.82
N THR A 234 -28.60 -9.59 8.06
CA THR A 234 -29.69 -8.97 7.28
C THR A 234 -30.56 -8.04 8.10
N SER A 235 -30.90 -8.41 9.32
CA SER A 235 -31.76 -7.58 10.20
C SER A 235 -31.04 -6.29 10.62
N SER A 236 -29.75 -6.38 10.92
CA SER A 236 -28.95 -5.21 11.25
C SER A 236 -28.80 -4.27 10.04
N ILE A 237 -28.56 -4.82 8.84
CA ILE A 237 -28.50 -4.03 7.60
C ILE A 237 -29.82 -3.33 7.34
N PHE A 238 -30.95 -4.04 7.50
CA PHE A 238 -32.27 -3.48 7.35
C PHE A 238 -32.51 -2.30 8.31
N ASN A 239 -32.20 -2.47 9.59
CA ASN A 239 -32.41 -1.44 10.61
C ASN A 239 -31.54 -0.19 10.38
N GLU A 240 -30.23 -0.39 10.00
CA GLU A 240 -29.35 0.73 9.67
C GLU A 240 -29.84 1.48 8.43
N ASN A 241 -30.28 0.76 7.38
CA ASN A 241 -30.83 1.39 6.17
C ASN A 241 -32.11 2.19 6.46
N ILE A 242 -33.03 1.66 7.28
CA ILE A 242 -34.24 2.41 7.71
C ILE A 242 -33.82 3.66 8.48
N ALA A 243 -32.85 3.56 9.39
CA ALA A 243 -32.43 4.70 10.21
C ALA A 243 -31.80 5.83 9.38
N TYR A 244 -31.02 5.48 8.35
CA TYR A 244 -30.29 6.47 7.54
C TYR A 244 -31.09 7.03 6.37
N CYS A 245 -31.92 6.24 5.70
CA CYS A 245 -32.58 6.66 4.46
C CYS A 245 -34.09 6.40 4.42
N GLY A 246 -34.64 5.73 5.41
CA GLY A 246 -36.08 5.34 5.42
C GLY A 246 -36.37 4.26 4.37
N ASN A 247 -37.65 3.86 4.27
CA ASN A 247 -38.04 2.77 3.38
C ASN A 247 -38.39 3.21 1.94
N LYS A 248 -38.57 4.49 1.70
CA LYS A 248 -38.96 5.02 0.37
C LYS A 248 -37.78 5.40 -0.50
N SER A 249 -36.63 5.70 0.10
CA SER A 249 -35.42 6.14 -0.63
C SER A 249 -34.88 5.01 -1.49
N LEU A 250 -34.46 5.35 -2.70
CA LEU A 250 -33.87 4.38 -3.63
C LEU A 250 -32.46 4.01 -3.18
N ILE A 251 -32.25 2.72 -2.93
CA ILE A 251 -30.95 2.12 -2.66
C ILE A 251 -30.54 1.30 -3.88
N ILE A 252 -29.35 1.59 -4.41
CA ILE A 252 -28.71 0.80 -5.48
C ILE A 252 -27.62 -0.05 -4.81
N ALA A 253 -27.74 -1.36 -4.89
CA ALA A 253 -26.79 -2.29 -4.29
C ALA A 253 -25.95 -3.01 -5.36
N ASP A 254 -24.74 -3.47 -4.96
CA ASP A 254 -24.00 -4.41 -5.79
C ASP A 254 -24.83 -5.68 -5.97
N SER A 255 -24.89 -6.19 -7.22
CA SER A 255 -25.66 -7.36 -7.59
C SER A 255 -25.00 -8.70 -7.20
N ALA A 256 -23.87 -8.67 -6.49
CA ALA A 256 -23.18 -9.89 -6.04
C ALA A 256 -24.01 -10.73 -5.04
N GLU A 257 -24.93 -10.09 -4.29
CA GLU A 257 -25.75 -10.72 -3.25
C GLU A 257 -27.26 -10.62 -3.55
N PRO A 258 -27.77 -11.29 -4.63
CA PRO A 258 -29.15 -11.14 -5.07
C PRO A 258 -30.19 -11.64 -4.07
N ARG A 259 -29.82 -12.65 -3.24
CA ARG A 259 -30.69 -13.15 -2.18
C ARG A 259 -30.90 -12.12 -1.07
N LEU A 260 -29.84 -11.46 -0.66
CA LEU A 260 -29.89 -10.43 0.38
C LEU A 260 -30.70 -9.22 -0.11
N ILE A 261 -30.52 -8.82 -1.37
CA ILE A 261 -31.29 -7.75 -2.00
C ILE A 261 -32.79 -8.11 -1.98
N SER A 262 -33.16 -9.35 -2.36
CA SER A 262 -34.55 -9.81 -2.34
C SER A 262 -35.12 -9.77 -0.92
N GLU A 263 -34.41 -10.29 0.08
CA GLU A 263 -34.82 -10.30 1.46
C GLU A 263 -35.05 -8.89 2.03
N LEU A 264 -34.15 -7.96 1.75
CA LEU A 264 -34.28 -6.57 2.16
C LEU A 264 -35.47 -5.86 1.49
N LYS A 265 -35.73 -6.19 0.21
CA LYS A 265 -36.90 -5.69 -0.53
C LYS A 265 -38.20 -6.23 0.03
N ASP A 266 -38.28 -7.53 0.36
CA ASP A 266 -39.46 -8.17 0.94
C ASP A 266 -39.79 -7.60 2.33
N ARG A 267 -38.78 -7.12 3.05
CA ARG A 267 -38.93 -6.38 4.30
C ARG A 267 -39.39 -4.93 4.14
N GLY A 268 -39.52 -4.44 2.90
CA GLY A 268 -40.07 -3.12 2.57
C GLY A 268 -39.06 -2.04 2.21
N LEU A 269 -37.78 -2.34 1.99
CA LEU A 269 -36.81 -1.37 1.43
C LEU A 269 -37.03 -1.20 -0.08
N ASN A 270 -36.88 0.04 -0.55
CA ASN A 270 -36.80 0.36 -1.98
C ASN A 270 -35.37 0.13 -2.49
N ILE A 271 -34.98 -1.13 -2.61
CA ILE A 271 -33.65 -1.55 -2.99
C ILE A 271 -33.65 -2.35 -4.30
N LYS A 272 -32.62 -2.13 -5.13
CA LYS A 272 -32.39 -2.92 -6.36
C LYS A 272 -30.90 -3.12 -6.61
N GLY A 273 -30.57 -4.26 -7.20
CA GLY A 273 -29.21 -4.52 -7.67
C GLY A 273 -28.88 -3.72 -8.93
N ILE A 274 -27.60 -3.36 -9.11
CA ILE A 274 -27.10 -2.75 -10.33
C ILE A 274 -26.85 -3.82 -11.39
N GLU A 275 -27.30 -3.59 -12.63
CA GLU A 275 -26.88 -4.39 -13.78
C GLU A 275 -25.44 -3.97 -14.13
N LYS A 276 -24.48 -4.89 -13.97
CA LYS A 276 -23.11 -4.64 -14.40
C LYS A 276 -23.08 -4.60 -15.93
N PRO A 277 -22.57 -3.52 -16.58
CA PRO A 277 -22.41 -3.51 -18.01
C PRO A 277 -21.51 -4.66 -18.42
N LYS A 278 -21.90 -5.40 -19.48
CA LYS A 278 -21.00 -6.39 -20.09
C LYS A 278 -19.79 -5.62 -20.61
N ILE A 279 -18.62 -5.90 -20.06
CA ILE A 279 -17.35 -5.41 -20.61
C ILE A 279 -17.21 -6.12 -21.96
N ILE A 280 -17.29 -5.36 -23.05
CA ILE A 280 -17.05 -5.82 -24.42
C ILE A 280 -15.55 -5.84 -24.66
#